data_be6217513fc49fc198782d1c27074471
#
_entry.id   be6217513fc49fc198782d1c27074471
#
_cell.length_a   1.000
_cell.length_b   1.000
_cell.length_c   1.000
_cell.angle_alpha   90.00
_cell.angle_beta   90.00
_cell.angle_gamma   90.00
#
_symmetry.space_group_name_H-M   'P 1'
#
loop_
_entity.id
_entity.type
_entity.pdbx_description
1 polymer ?
#
loop_
_entity_poly.entity_id
_entity_poly.type
_entity_poly.pdbx_seq_one_letter_code
_entity_poly.pdbx_strand_id
1 'polypeptide(L)'
;RSLRLAGTGTGSANFTWQPAATATFGACNTGQTFSAPNPPPTVTGTTPTAGSTSFPAAGDLGATFSESVTAAAGAFTLSCASSGAVPLTYPSSGSNFTISTNTALVGGEACTFTVVANNITDAGGAKPAANTVVNFNVATGGGGGTGYYSQVNTSSASQLRCSLHATIKGHTAYPYSGGTTNAWSILEIADEDPNNSSRILDVYRNRSYAKVSDRAGTGTGITYNREHTWPNSLGFGSTTGNLGLPNAPYTDTHMLYLSDTTYNSDRGNKPYANCTQASGCGERVTEVNNGAGGGSGVYPGNSNWVKTPDGNAGSFQAWNKRKGDLARAVLYMAIRYEGGVHPTTGQSEPDLEVTDNRSLIVITSASPAYMGLLSDMVAWHQADPPDAAELARNEVIYSFQGNRNPFIDHPEWATNALFTSAKPATCQLN
;
A
#
# COMPACT_ATOMS: atom_id res chain seq x y z
N ARG A 1 68.08 -5.08 20.81
CA ARG A 1 66.81 -4.67 21.37
C ARG A 1 66.55 -3.23 20.99
N SER A 2 65.27 -2.86 20.63
CA SER A 2 64.85 -1.51 20.32
C SER A 2 63.63 -1.11 21.14
N LEU A 3 63.50 0.19 21.39
CA LEU A 3 62.20 0.73 21.87
C LEU A 3 61.10 0.42 20.83
N ARG A 4 59.91 0.17 21.31
CA ARG A 4 58.75 -0.16 20.44
C ARG A 4 57.53 0.64 20.83
N LEU A 5 56.65 0.86 19.86
CA LEU A 5 55.32 1.37 20.09
C LEU A 5 54.34 0.20 20.12
N ALA A 6 53.38 0.21 21.04
CA ALA A 6 52.25 -0.70 21.07
C ALA A 6 50.95 0.09 21.22
N GLY A 7 49.85 -0.48 20.72
CA GLY A 7 48.52 0.13 20.68
C GLY A 7 47.82 -0.17 19.37
N THR A 8 46.57 0.24 19.25
CA THR A 8 45.77 0.10 18.05
C THR A 8 45.22 1.48 17.65
N GLY A 9 45.37 1.86 16.40
CA GLY A 9 44.79 3.12 15.89
C GLY A 9 45.41 3.58 14.57
N THR A 10 45.03 4.79 14.15
CA THR A 10 45.39 5.40 12.87
C THR A 10 46.46 6.50 12.99
N GLY A 11 46.67 7.04 14.17
CA GLY A 11 47.60 8.16 14.41
C GLY A 11 48.55 7.90 15.56
N SER A 12 49.64 8.67 15.63
CA SER A 12 50.71 8.53 16.62
C SER A 12 50.21 8.57 18.07
N ALA A 13 49.17 9.32 18.36
CA ALA A 13 48.57 9.43 19.70
C ALA A 13 47.90 8.12 20.18
N ASN A 14 47.63 7.17 19.29
CA ASN A 14 47.07 5.86 19.63
C ASN A 14 48.08 4.85 20.10
N PHE A 15 49.36 5.21 20.09
CA PHE A 15 50.47 4.30 20.41
C PHE A 15 51.27 4.82 21.59
N THR A 16 51.64 3.93 22.46
CA THR A 16 52.50 4.22 23.65
C THR A 16 53.83 3.53 23.55
N TRP A 17 54.89 4.21 24.04
CA TRP A 17 56.21 3.64 24.13
C TRP A 17 56.24 2.49 25.14
N GLN A 18 56.84 1.39 24.72
CA GLN A 18 57.01 0.17 25.51
C GLN A 18 58.51 -0.11 25.75
N PRO A 19 58.82 -0.85 26.80
CA PRO A 19 60.18 -1.29 27.07
C PRO A 19 60.83 -1.98 25.87
N ALA A 20 62.13 -1.87 25.77
CA ALA A 20 62.93 -2.44 24.71
C ALA A 20 62.78 -3.98 24.60
N ALA A 21 62.38 -4.45 23.42
CA ALA A 21 62.19 -5.85 23.08
C ALA A 21 63.01 -6.24 21.82
N THR A 22 62.76 -7.45 21.32
CA THR A 22 63.37 -7.91 20.05
C THR A 22 62.85 -7.00 18.92
N ALA A 23 63.77 -6.52 18.07
CA ALA A 23 63.38 -5.67 16.94
C ALA A 23 62.56 -6.45 15.89
N THR A 24 61.58 -5.79 15.30
CA THR A 24 60.67 -6.34 14.26
C THR A 24 60.93 -5.63 12.95
N PHE A 25 62.11 -5.79 12.38
CA PHE A 25 62.48 -5.13 11.12
C PHE A 25 61.55 -5.54 9.98
N GLY A 26 61.03 -4.55 9.28
CA GLY A 26 60.13 -4.77 8.13
C GLY A 26 58.66 -5.15 8.47
N ALA A 27 58.29 -5.12 9.78
CA ALA A 27 56.94 -5.40 10.24
C ALA A 27 56.53 -4.45 11.38
N CYS A 28 55.23 -4.41 11.69
CA CYS A 28 54.72 -3.70 12.86
C CYS A 28 55.35 -4.26 14.14
N ASN A 29 55.52 -3.41 15.15
CA ASN A 29 56.01 -3.88 16.46
C ASN A 29 54.98 -4.86 17.08
N THR A 30 55.50 -5.81 17.87
CA THR A 30 54.61 -6.71 18.63
C THR A 30 53.63 -5.89 19.49
N GLY A 31 52.32 -6.09 19.29
CA GLY A 31 51.25 -5.33 19.97
C GLY A 31 50.96 -3.97 19.35
N GLN A 32 51.45 -3.68 18.14
CA GLN A 32 51.07 -2.53 17.33
C GLN A 32 50.18 -2.95 16.19
N THR A 33 48.98 -2.38 16.12
CA THR A 33 47.99 -2.62 15.05
C THR A 33 47.55 -1.29 14.46
N PHE A 34 47.72 -1.12 13.16
CA PHE A 34 47.16 0.02 12.45
C PHE A 34 45.74 -0.29 12.05
N SER A 35 44.79 0.55 12.49
CA SER A 35 43.40 0.51 12.02
C SER A 35 43.30 1.21 10.69
N ALA A 36 42.39 0.77 9.83
CA ALA A 36 42.03 1.56 8.67
C ALA A 36 41.38 2.89 9.13
N PRO A 37 41.54 4.00 8.38
CA PRO A 37 40.82 5.23 8.63
C PRO A 37 39.29 4.93 8.61
N ASN A 38 38.55 5.55 9.51
CA ASN A 38 37.10 5.51 9.52
C ASN A 38 36.57 6.79 8.84
N PRO A 39 36.29 6.79 7.53
CA PRO A 39 35.77 7.98 6.87
C PRO A 39 34.36 8.27 7.38
N PRO A 40 33.95 9.54 7.46
CA PRO A 40 32.59 9.90 7.80
C PRO A 40 31.56 9.30 6.82
N PRO A 41 30.40 8.82 7.30
CA PRO A 41 29.35 8.34 6.43
C PRO A 41 28.81 9.46 5.55
N THR A 42 28.44 9.14 4.31
CA THR A 42 27.86 10.09 3.35
C THR A 42 26.49 9.64 2.91
N VAL A 43 25.59 10.59 2.65
CA VAL A 43 24.30 10.30 2.03
C VAL A 43 24.52 10.09 0.53
N THR A 44 24.23 8.88 0.05
CA THR A 44 24.44 8.48 -1.35
C THR A 44 23.17 8.56 -2.19
N GLY A 45 22.00 8.61 -1.54
CA GLY A 45 20.71 8.74 -2.23
C GLY A 45 19.61 9.21 -1.28
N THR A 46 18.60 9.84 -1.86
CA THR A 46 17.36 10.23 -1.16
C THR A 46 16.13 9.96 -2.00
N THR A 47 15.02 9.67 -1.34
CA THR A 47 13.68 9.66 -1.91
C THR A 47 12.85 10.69 -1.15
N PRO A 48 12.25 11.70 -1.81
CA PRO A 48 12.49 12.04 -3.22
C PRO A 48 13.90 12.53 -3.49
N THR A 49 14.26 12.63 -4.77
CA THR A 49 15.46 13.35 -5.21
C THR A 49 15.20 14.87 -5.17
N ALA A 50 16.25 15.65 -5.02
CA ALA A 50 16.14 17.11 -5.03
C ALA A 50 15.48 17.61 -6.32
N GLY A 51 14.52 18.54 -6.19
CA GLY A 51 13.75 19.10 -7.30
C GLY A 51 12.61 18.21 -7.81
N SER A 52 12.33 17.06 -7.21
CA SER A 52 11.16 16.26 -7.57
C SER A 52 9.87 17.07 -7.46
N THR A 53 8.98 16.93 -8.45
CA THR A 53 7.65 17.58 -8.49
C THR A 53 6.49 16.59 -8.43
N SER A 54 6.79 15.31 -8.24
CA SER A 54 5.82 14.22 -8.31
C SER A 54 5.91 13.28 -7.10
N PHE A 55 6.37 13.76 -5.95
CA PHE A 55 6.42 12.94 -4.75
C PHE A 55 5.00 12.65 -4.25
N PRO A 56 4.60 11.37 -4.08
CA PRO A 56 3.24 11.03 -3.64
C PRO A 56 2.93 11.61 -2.26
N ALA A 57 1.70 12.10 -2.05
CA ALA A 57 1.27 12.68 -0.77
C ALA A 57 1.38 11.68 0.41
N ALA A 58 1.16 10.40 0.15
CA ALA A 58 1.32 9.30 1.11
C ALA A 58 2.62 8.50 0.90
N GLY A 59 3.60 9.06 0.20
CA GLY A 59 4.87 8.39 -0.10
C GLY A 59 5.82 8.38 1.10
N ASP A 60 6.58 7.29 1.24
CA ASP A 60 7.68 7.22 2.20
C ASP A 60 8.90 7.99 1.68
N LEU A 61 9.51 8.76 2.57
CA LEU A 61 10.83 9.35 2.33
C LEU A 61 11.91 8.27 2.47
N GLY A 62 13.05 8.50 1.84
CA GLY A 62 14.18 7.58 1.92
C GLY A 62 15.51 8.30 2.07
N ALA A 63 16.45 7.67 2.77
CA ALA A 63 17.85 8.08 2.81
C ALA A 63 18.75 6.85 2.77
N THR A 64 19.73 6.85 1.87
CA THR A 64 20.75 5.81 1.74
C THR A 64 22.10 6.37 2.09
N PHE A 65 22.85 5.65 2.91
CA PHE A 65 24.18 6.02 3.35
C PHE A 65 25.26 5.09 2.75
N SER A 66 26.49 5.57 2.68
CA SER A 66 27.66 4.80 2.24
C SER A 66 27.95 3.58 3.11
N GLU A 67 27.44 3.57 4.34
CA GLU A 67 27.65 2.53 5.34
C GLU A 67 26.48 2.51 6.35
N SER A 68 26.50 1.53 7.27
CA SER A 68 25.48 1.46 8.33
C SER A 68 25.71 2.54 9.38
N VAL A 69 24.65 3.27 9.72
CA VAL A 69 24.64 4.36 10.69
C VAL A 69 23.55 4.17 11.74
N THR A 70 23.71 4.84 12.88
CA THR A 70 22.67 5.02 13.90
C THR A 70 22.03 6.39 13.71
N ALA A 71 20.70 6.42 13.67
CA ALA A 71 19.89 7.62 13.54
C ALA A 71 19.22 7.93 14.89
N ALA A 72 19.65 9.00 15.54
CA ALA A 72 19.05 9.46 16.78
C ALA A 72 17.72 10.21 16.53
N ALA A 73 16.99 10.55 17.58
CA ALA A 73 15.80 11.37 17.47
C ALA A 73 16.10 12.69 16.75
N GLY A 74 15.28 13.06 15.77
CA GLY A 74 15.48 14.22 14.92
C GLY A 74 16.59 14.07 13.86
N ALA A 75 17.04 12.84 13.56
CA ALA A 75 17.97 12.57 12.46
C ALA A 75 17.39 12.91 11.09
N PHE A 76 16.09 12.81 10.96
CA PHE A 76 15.34 13.22 9.76
C PHE A 76 14.26 14.21 10.15
N THR A 77 14.13 15.28 9.36
CA THR A 77 13.08 16.28 9.56
C THR A 77 12.41 16.61 8.23
N LEU A 78 11.11 16.86 8.27
CA LEU A 78 10.33 17.29 7.13
C LEU A 78 9.53 18.54 7.51
N SER A 79 9.61 19.56 6.68
CA SER A 79 8.82 20.78 6.80
C SER A 79 8.21 21.12 5.45
N CYS A 80 6.90 21.34 5.43
CA CYS A 80 6.13 21.63 4.23
C CYS A 80 5.37 22.96 4.38
N ALA A 81 5.04 23.56 3.26
CA ALA A 81 4.42 24.91 3.22
C ALA A 81 3.03 24.95 3.88
N SER A 82 2.23 23.89 3.68
CA SER A 82 0.87 23.78 4.22
C SER A 82 0.80 22.86 5.44
N SER A 83 1.47 21.71 5.37
CA SER A 83 1.49 20.72 6.46
C SER A 83 2.37 21.11 7.65
N GLY A 84 3.22 22.14 7.50
CA GLY A 84 4.15 22.57 8.54
C GLY A 84 5.25 21.55 8.84
N ALA A 85 5.60 21.41 10.12
CA ALA A 85 6.53 20.38 10.59
C ALA A 85 5.81 19.03 10.67
N VAL A 86 6.25 18.05 9.87
CA VAL A 86 5.60 16.73 9.77
C VAL A 86 6.33 15.73 10.66
N PRO A 87 5.64 15.05 11.58
CA PRO A 87 6.21 13.98 12.39
C PRO A 87 6.64 12.79 11.51
N LEU A 88 7.84 12.28 11.77
CA LEU A 88 8.43 11.17 11.01
C LEU A 88 8.67 9.95 11.90
N THR A 89 8.49 8.76 11.33
CA THR A 89 8.83 7.47 11.94
C THR A 89 9.88 6.77 11.07
N TYR A 90 10.96 6.28 11.68
CA TYR A 90 12.06 5.62 10.97
C TYR A 90 12.80 4.63 11.88
N PRO A 91 13.51 3.64 11.29
CA PRO A 91 14.39 2.74 12.02
C PRO A 91 15.51 3.49 12.74
N SER A 92 15.98 2.98 13.86
CA SER A 92 17.08 3.59 14.64
C SER A 92 18.47 3.33 14.04
N SER A 93 18.63 2.42 13.08
CA SER A 93 19.92 2.09 12.45
C SER A 93 19.73 1.40 11.10
N GLY A 94 20.77 1.49 10.25
CA GLY A 94 20.83 0.87 8.93
C GLY A 94 21.66 1.68 7.95
N SER A 95 21.81 1.19 6.73
CA SER A 95 22.37 1.95 5.60
C SER A 95 21.27 2.48 4.68
N ASN A 96 20.08 1.88 4.72
CA ASN A 96 18.90 2.32 3.98
C ASN A 96 17.76 2.58 4.97
N PHE A 97 17.24 3.79 4.93
CA PHE A 97 16.14 4.22 5.78
C PHE A 97 14.87 4.42 4.94
N THR A 98 13.80 3.74 5.32
CA THR A 98 12.43 4.10 4.95
C THR A 98 11.87 4.96 6.06
N ILE A 99 11.41 6.16 5.72
CA ILE A 99 11.01 7.20 6.67
C ILE A 99 9.57 7.55 6.36
N SER A 100 8.65 7.09 7.22
CA SER A 100 7.22 7.27 7.01
C SER A 100 6.73 8.57 7.62
N THR A 101 5.88 9.27 6.88
CA THR A 101 5.09 10.38 7.40
C THR A 101 3.87 9.80 8.13
N ASN A 102 3.59 10.29 9.34
CA ASN A 102 2.43 9.80 10.10
C ASN A 102 1.09 10.33 9.56
N THR A 103 1.14 11.27 8.62
CA THR A 103 -0.03 11.87 7.96
C THR A 103 0.31 12.13 6.50
N ALA A 104 -0.67 12.01 5.61
CA ALA A 104 -0.48 12.38 4.21
C ALA A 104 -0.17 13.88 4.08
N LEU A 105 0.71 14.20 3.15
CA LEU A 105 1.10 15.58 2.80
C LEU A 105 0.01 16.23 1.93
N VAL A 106 0.00 17.55 1.90
CA VAL A 106 -0.93 18.29 1.04
C VAL A 106 -0.41 18.30 -0.41
N GLY A 107 -1.25 17.88 -1.35
CA GLY A 107 -0.90 17.88 -2.77
C GLY A 107 -0.47 19.26 -3.27
N GLY A 108 0.60 19.29 -4.06
CA GLY A 108 1.16 20.53 -4.63
C GLY A 108 2.02 21.37 -3.69
N GLU A 109 2.11 21.03 -2.40
CA GLU A 109 2.92 21.82 -1.47
C GLU A 109 4.43 21.62 -1.69
N ALA A 110 5.18 22.67 -1.41
CA ALA A 110 6.64 22.62 -1.37
C ALA A 110 7.10 22.10 -0.01
N CYS A 111 8.01 21.14 -0.01
CA CYS A 111 8.55 20.51 1.19
C CYS A 111 10.08 20.53 1.19
N THR A 112 10.64 20.56 2.39
CA THR A 112 12.07 20.42 2.65
C THR A 112 12.31 19.24 3.57
N PHE A 113 12.95 18.20 3.03
CA PHE A 113 13.43 17.04 3.78
C PHE A 113 14.89 17.25 4.14
N THR A 114 15.25 17.07 5.40
CA THR A 114 16.63 17.25 5.87
C THR A 114 17.13 16.03 6.62
N VAL A 115 18.28 15.51 6.20
CA VAL A 115 19.11 14.58 6.98
C VAL A 115 20.02 15.41 7.87
N VAL A 116 19.84 15.34 9.17
CA VAL A 116 20.55 16.17 10.15
C VAL A 116 21.84 15.47 10.57
N ALA A 117 22.96 15.92 10.01
CA ALA A 117 24.29 15.29 10.19
C ALA A 117 24.65 15.03 11.65
N ASN A 118 24.34 15.96 12.54
CA ASN A 118 24.69 15.84 13.97
C ASN A 118 23.96 14.70 14.70
N ASN A 119 22.87 14.20 14.14
CA ASN A 119 22.04 13.14 14.71
C ASN A 119 22.26 11.78 14.01
N ILE A 120 23.25 11.71 13.12
CA ILE A 120 23.69 10.48 12.43
C ILE A 120 25.11 10.15 12.90
N THR A 121 25.36 8.88 13.24
CA THR A 121 26.67 8.39 13.63
C THR A 121 26.92 6.98 13.08
N ASP A 122 28.10 6.72 12.59
CA ASP A 122 28.55 5.35 12.27
C ASP A 122 29.02 4.59 13.51
N ALA A 123 29.44 3.35 13.33
CA ALA A 123 29.95 2.49 14.41
C ALA A 123 31.25 3.02 15.05
N GLY A 124 32.02 3.85 14.34
CA GLY A 124 33.26 4.49 14.81
C GLY A 124 33.04 5.85 15.47
N GLY A 125 31.79 6.35 15.47
CA GLY A 125 31.42 7.65 16.04
C GLY A 125 31.58 8.83 15.08
N ALA A 126 31.94 8.59 13.80
CA ALA A 126 32.01 9.66 12.81
C ALA A 126 30.60 10.05 12.31
N LYS A 127 30.47 11.29 11.86
CA LYS A 127 29.20 11.89 11.43
C LYS A 127 29.34 12.42 10.00
N PRO A 128 28.23 12.53 9.24
CA PRO A 128 28.26 13.25 7.96
C PRO A 128 28.82 14.66 8.14
N ALA A 129 29.55 15.15 7.15
CA ALA A 129 30.22 16.46 7.21
C ALA A 129 29.25 17.65 7.27
N ALA A 130 28.04 17.50 6.72
CA ALA A 130 27.01 18.51 6.69
C ALA A 130 25.62 17.88 6.55
N ASN A 131 24.57 18.66 6.84
CA ASN A 131 23.19 18.27 6.57
C ASN A 131 22.99 18.06 5.07
N THR A 132 22.20 17.05 4.72
CA THR A 132 21.66 16.90 3.36
C THR A 132 20.26 17.48 3.32
N VAL A 133 20.06 18.48 2.47
CA VAL A 133 18.76 19.17 2.32
C VAL A 133 18.19 18.86 0.95
N VAL A 134 16.96 18.37 0.93
CA VAL A 134 16.22 17.98 -0.28
C VAL A 134 14.94 18.79 -0.36
N ASN A 135 14.88 19.72 -1.31
CA ASN A 135 13.66 20.45 -1.63
C ASN A 135 12.90 19.69 -2.72
N PHE A 136 11.61 19.53 -2.54
CA PHE A 136 10.73 18.87 -3.49
C PHE A 136 9.31 19.41 -3.40
N ASN A 137 8.50 19.10 -4.38
CA ASN A 137 7.07 19.35 -4.31
C ASN A 137 6.33 18.02 -4.23
N VAL A 138 5.32 17.98 -3.38
CA VAL A 138 4.34 16.88 -3.36
C VAL A 138 3.61 16.91 -4.70
N ALA A 139 3.38 15.74 -5.29
CA ALA A 139 2.54 15.65 -6.47
C ALA A 139 1.26 16.43 -6.21
N THR A 140 0.90 17.30 -7.12
CA THR A 140 -0.44 17.90 -7.08
C THR A 140 -1.43 16.74 -7.21
N GLY A 141 -1.80 16.17 -6.08
CA GLY A 141 -3.00 15.39 -6.01
C GLY A 141 -4.09 16.32 -6.49
N GLY A 142 -4.76 15.96 -7.58
CA GLY A 142 -5.70 16.85 -8.23
C GLY A 142 -6.86 17.26 -7.33
N GLY A 143 -6.65 18.32 -6.57
CA GLY A 143 -7.75 19.17 -6.16
C GLY A 143 -8.07 20.04 -7.36
N GLY A 144 -9.19 19.77 -8.06
CA GLY A 144 -9.78 20.65 -9.07
C GLY A 144 -8.82 21.27 -10.12
N GLY A 145 -7.81 20.52 -10.59
CA GLY A 145 -6.83 20.97 -11.58
C GLY A 145 -6.84 20.08 -12.83
N THR A 146 -6.15 20.47 -13.88
CA THR A 146 -6.01 19.72 -15.13
C THR A 146 -5.62 18.25 -14.88
N GLY A 147 -6.52 17.30 -15.13
CA GLY A 147 -6.28 15.87 -14.96
C GLY A 147 -7.54 15.05 -14.85
N TYR A 148 -7.39 13.77 -14.55
CA TYR A 148 -8.50 12.81 -14.44
C TYR A 148 -9.60 13.26 -13.46
N TYR A 149 -9.22 13.88 -12.34
CA TYR A 149 -10.13 14.35 -11.28
C TYR A 149 -10.50 15.83 -11.38
N SER A 150 -10.30 16.48 -12.54
CA SER A 150 -10.55 17.93 -12.71
C SER A 150 -12.00 18.36 -12.41
N GLN A 151 -12.96 17.45 -12.54
CA GLN A 151 -14.37 17.71 -12.28
C GLN A 151 -14.81 17.45 -10.84
N VAL A 152 -13.90 16.96 -9.98
CA VAL A 152 -14.23 16.60 -8.60
C VAL A 152 -14.37 17.85 -7.74
N ASN A 153 -15.51 17.95 -7.07
CA ASN A 153 -15.87 19.06 -6.20
C ASN A 153 -15.76 18.67 -4.72
N THR A 154 -14.77 19.22 -4.05
CA THR A 154 -14.47 18.94 -2.64
C THR A 154 -15.13 19.90 -1.64
N SER A 155 -16.07 20.74 -2.08
CA SER A 155 -16.70 21.76 -1.24
C SER A 155 -17.53 21.19 -0.07
N SER A 156 -18.00 19.97 -0.19
CA SER A 156 -18.65 19.20 0.88
C SER A 156 -18.54 17.70 0.61
N ALA A 157 -18.75 16.87 1.64
CA ALA A 157 -18.75 15.41 1.48
C ALA A 157 -19.79 14.94 0.45
N SER A 158 -20.94 15.56 0.43
CA SER A 158 -22.03 15.27 -0.51
C SER A 158 -21.65 15.63 -1.96
N GLN A 159 -21.04 16.79 -2.20
CA GLN A 159 -20.55 17.19 -3.52
C GLN A 159 -19.36 16.34 -3.95
N LEU A 160 -18.45 16.00 -3.03
CA LEU A 160 -17.35 15.09 -3.30
C LEU A 160 -17.86 13.71 -3.75
N ARG A 161 -18.82 13.13 -3.03
CA ARG A 161 -19.40 11.84 -3.36
C ARG A 161 -19.97 11.83 -4.78
N CYS A 162 -20.84 12.77 -5.11
CA CYS A 162 -21.51 12.78 -6.42
C CYS A 162 -20.54 13.12 -7.56
N SER A 163 -19.59 14.04 -7.37
CA SER A 163 -18.62 14.40 -8.41
C SER A 163 -17.59 13.30 -8.65
N LEU A 164 -17.21 12.55 -7.61
CA LEU A 164 -16.41 11.33 -7.75
C LEU A 164 -17.16 10.28 -8.57
N HIS A 165 -18.42 9.98 -8.22
CA HIS A 165 -19.24 9.07 -9.03
C HIS A 165 -19.30 9.52 -10.48
N ALA A 166 -19.58 10.80 -10.75
CA ALA A 166 -19.62 11.35 -12.09
C ALA A 166 -18.30 11.18 -12.85
N THR A 167 -17.16 11.27 -12.16
CA THR A 167 -15.82 11.14 -12.73
C THR A 167 -15.47 9.70 -13.07
N ILE A 168 -15.79 8.74 -12.18
CA ILE A 168 -15.30 7.36 -12.31
C ILE A 168 -16.31 6.40 -12.95
N LYS A 169 -17.55 6.82 -13.18
CA LYS A 169 -18.56 6.00 -13.85
C LYS A 169 -18.20 5.74 -15.31
N GLY A 170 -18.80 4.71 -15.89
CA GLY A 170 -18.72 4.48 -17.33
C GLY A 170 -17.44 3.83 -17.82
N HIS A 171 -16.74 3.09 -16.98
CA HIS A 171 -15.55 2.35 -17.37
C HIS A 171 -15.84 1.31 -18.46
N THR A 172 -14.81 0.94 -19.24
CA THR A 172 -14.90 -0.15 -20.21
C THR A 172 -14.99 -1.49 -19.49
N ALA A 173 -16.14 -2.18 -19.61
CA ALA A 173 -16.30 -3.51 -19.07
C ALA A 173 -15.68 -4.55 -20.01
N TYR A 174 -14.86 -5.44 -19.47
CA TYR A 174 -14.26 -6.57 -20.18
C TYR A 174 -14.98 -7.86 -19.81
N PRO A 175 -14.93 -8.90 -20.69
CA PRO A 175 -15.50 -10.21 -20.36
C PRO A 175 -14.89 -10.79 -19.07
N TYR A 176 -15.70 -11.51 -18.30
CA TYR A 176 -15.20 -12.24 -17.14
C TYR A 176 -14.20 -13.34 -17.55
N SER A 177 -14.51 -14.04 -18.65
CA SER A 177 -13.67 -15.05 -19.30
C SER A 177 -13.85 -14.99 -20.81
N GLY A 178 -12.96 -15.64 -21.55
CA GLY A 178 -13.03 -15.68 -23.02
C GLY A 178 -12.47 -14.42 -23.69
N GLY A 179 -12.24 -14.50 -24.99
CA GLY A 179 -11.56 -13.43 -25.72
C GLY A 179 -10.09 -13.28 -25.35
N THR A 180 -9.42 -12.34 -26.00
CA THR A 180 -7.99 -12.07 -25.77
C THR A 180 -7.77 -11.24 -24.51
N THR A 181 -8.61 -10.21 -24.30
CA THR A 181 -8.60 -9.35 -23.11
C THR A 181 -9.83 -9.64 -22.28
N ASN A 182 -9.63 -10.03 -21.05
CA ASN A 182 -10.69 -10.37 -20.09
C ASN A 182 -10.18 -10.16 -18.66
N ALA A 183 -11.05 -10.37 -17.66
CA ALA A 183 -10.68 -10.15 -16.25
C ALA A 183 -9.43 -10.94 -15.82
N TRP A 184 -9.21 -12.16 -16.35
CA TRP A 184 -7.99 -12.93 -16.04
C TRP A 184 -6.73 -12.22 -16.53
N SER A 185 -6.70 -11.86 -17.84
CA SER A 185 -5.50 -11.27 -18.44
C SER A 185 -5.16 -9.91 -17.84
N ILE A 186 -6.17 -9.12 -17.47
CA ILE A 186 -5.96 -7.83 -16.81
C ILE A 186 -5.40 -8.03 -15.39
N LEU A 187 -6.02 -8.91 -14.60
CA LEU A 187 -5.61 -9.15 -13.23
C LEU A 187 -4.23 -9.83 -13.13
N GLU A 188 -3.87 -10.67 -14.08
CA GLU A 188 -2.54 -11.29 -14.11
C GLU A 188 -1.40 -10.29 -14.41
N ILE A 189 -1.73 -9.13 -14.95
CA ILE A 189 -0.80 -8.01 -15.06
C ILE A 189 -0.86 -7.16 -13.79
N ALA A 190 -2.07 -6.88 -13.30
CA ALA A 190 -2.29 -6.00 -12.15
C ALA A 190 -1.82 -6.59 -10.81
N ASP A 191 -1.97 -7.90 -10.64
CA ASP A 191 -1.58 -8.65 -9.43
C ASP A 191 -0.27 -9.45 -9.65
N GLU A 192 0.58 -9.00 -10.58
CA GLU A 192 1.86 -9.65 -10.91
C GLU A 192 2.78 -9.74 -9.68
N ASP A 193 3.45 -10.88 -9.53
CA ASP A 193 4.48 -11.03 -8.49
C ASP A 193 5.68 -10.13 -8.83
N PRO A 194 6.02 -9.16 -7.98
CA PRO A 194 7.08 -8.18 -8.26
C PRO A 194 8.46 -8.81 -8.48
N ASN A 195 8.66 -10.06 -8.03
CA ASN A 195 9.91 -10.78 -8.22
C ASN A 195 9.89 -11.76 -9.41
N ASN A 196 8.73 -11.98 -10.03
CA ASN A 196 8.62 -12.91 -11.15
C ASN A 196 7.40 -12.60 -12.04
N SER A 197 7.63 -11.95 -13.16
CA SER A 197 6.58 -11.54 -14.11
C SER A 197 5.79 -12.68 -14.77
N SER A 198 6.24 -13.94 -14.66
CA SER A 198 5.45 -15.10 -15.09
C SER A 198 4.45 -15.60 -14.04
N ARG A 199 4.37 -14.92 -12.89
CA ARG A 199 3.58 -15.32 -11.73
C ARG A 199 2.71 -14.19 -11.24
N ILE A 200 1.71 -14.52 -10.42
CA ILE A 200 0.89 -13.57 -9.66
C ILE A 200 1.13 -13.76 -8.17
N LEU A 201 0.84 -12.72 -7.40
CA LEU A 201 0.85 -12.79 -5.95
C LEU A 201 -0.59 -12.68 -5.43
N ASP A 202 -1.07 -13.75 -4.81
CA ASP A 202 -2.43 -13.85 -4.30
C ASP A 202 -2.68 -12.92 -3.11
N VAL A 203 -3.88 -12.35 -3.06
CA VAL A 203 -4.24 -11.27 -2.10
C VAL A 203 -4.35 -11.74 -0.66
N TYR A 204 -4.85 -12.95 -0.41
CA TYR A 204 -5.13 -13.44 0.96
C TYR A 204 -4.01 -14.29 1.55
N ARG A 205 -3.48 -15.22 0.78
CA ARG A 205 -2.48 -16.18 1.26
C ARG A 205 -1.06 -15.67 1.11
N ASN A 206 -0.85 -14.63 0.30
CA ASN A 206 0.47 -14.13 -0.10
C ASN A 206 1.31 -15.18 -0.85
N ARG A 207 0.65 -16.08 -1.58
CA ARG A 207 1.30 -17.13 -2.35
C ARG A 207 1.52 -16.70 -3.79
N SER A 208 2.68 -17.08 -4.32
CA SER A 208 3.01 -16.88 -5.73
C SER A 208 2.51 -18.05 -6.56
N TYR A 209 1.73 -17.78 -7.64
CA TYR A 209 1.16 -18.76 -8.57
C TYR A 209 1.63 -18.50 -9.99
N ALA A 210 1.82 -19.56 -10.79
CA ALA A 210 2.13 -19.41 -12.21
C ALA A 210 0.90 -18.90 -12.97
N LYS A 211 1.07 -17.85 -13.77
CA LYS A 211 0.01 -17.30 -14.61
C LYS A 211 -0.53 -18.38 -15.54
N VAL A 212 -1.82 -18.35 -15.83
CA VAL A 212 -2.54 -19.26 -16.73
C VAL A 212 -2.59 -20.69 -16.22
N SER A 213 -1.45 -21.34 -15.98
CA SER A 213 -1.38 -22.78 -15.64
C SER A 213 -1.99 -23.12 -14.30
N ASP A 214 -1.91 -22.21 -13.32
CA ASP A 214 -2.45 -22.44 -11.98
C ASP A 214 -3.86 -21.81 -11.79
N ARG A 215 -4.51 -21.34 -12.85
CA ARG A 215 -5.91 -20.88 -12.79
C ARG A 215 -6.85 -22.00 -12.36
N ALA A 216 -7.83 -21.70 -11.56
CA ALA A 216 -8.91 -22.61 -11.25
C ALA A 216 -9.63 -23.06 -12.54
N GLY A 217 -9.80 -24.38 -12.68
CA GLY A 217 -10.37 -25.02 -13.88
C GLY A 217 -9.36 -25.43 -14.94
N THR A 218 -8.11 -25.00 -14.88
CA THR A 218 -7.02 -25.42 -15.75
C THR A 218 -5.87 -26.07 -14.99
N GLY A 219 -5.59 -25.59 -13.78
CA GLY A 219 -4.56 -26.13 -12.90
C GLY A 219 -4.98 -27.39 -12.17
N THR A 220 -3.99 -28.15 -11.68
CA THR A 220 -4.16 -29.30 -10.81
C THR A 220 -3.62 -28.98 -9.41
N GLY A 221 -4.38 -29.29 -8.35
CA GLY A 221 -3.98 -29.03 -6.97
C GLY A 221 -4.39 -27.66 -6.46
N ILE A 222 -3.50 -26.96 -5.73
CA ILE A 222 -3.78 -25.63 -5.18
C ILE A 222 -3.73 -24.62 -6.32
N THR A 223 -4.82 -23.89 -6.53
CA THR A 223 -5.02 -22.97 -7.64
C THR A 223 -5.50 -21.61 -7.15
N TYR A 224 -5.46 -20.60 -8.02
CA TYR A 224 -6.04 -19.29 -7.76
C TYR A 224 -7.29 -19.03 -8.61
N ASN A 225 -8.16 -18.19 -8.09
CA ASN A 225 -9.40 -17.74 -8.72
C ASN A 225 -9.50 -16.20 -8.66
N ARG A 226 -10.58 -15.65 -9.21
CA ARG A 226 -10.92 -14.22 -9.07
C ARG A 226 -11.84 -14.04 -7.87
N GLU A 227 -11.36 -13.31 -6.92
CA GLU A 227 -12.09 -12.90 -5.72
C GLU A 227 -12.92 -11.66 -6.01
N HIS A 228 -14.21 -11.71 -5.75
CA HIS A 228 -15.07 -10.53 -5.69
C HIS A 228 -14.99 -9.92 -4.29
N THR A 229 -14.18 -8.89 -4.08
CA THR A 229 -14.05 -8.22 -2.78
C THR A 229 -15.39 -7.67 -2.30
N TRP A 230 -16.21 -7.20 -3.22
CA TRP A 230 -17.66 -7.05 -3.01
C TRP A 230 -18.35 -8.31 -3.56
N PRO A 231 -18.91 -9.20 -2.71
CA PRO A 231 -19.59 -10.39 -3.20
C PRO A 231 -20.69 -10.06 -4.19
N ASN A 232 -20.66 -10.70 -5.35
CA ASN A 232 -21.65 -10.45 -6.38
C ASN A 232 -23.09 -10.72 -5.92
N SER A 233 -23.29 -11.64 -4.97
CA SER A 233 -24.59 -11.92 -4.35
C SER A 233 -25.15 -10.78 -3.50
N LEU A 234 -24.34 -9.76 -3.23
CA LEU A 234 -24.73 -8.54 -2.51
C LEU A 234 -24.93 -7.39 -3.51
N GLY A 235 -25.88 -7.55 -4.45
CA GLY A 235 -26.38 -6.45 -5.26
C GLY A 235 -26.36 -6.59 -6.77
N PHE A 236 -25.54 -7.46 -7.38
CA PHE A 236 -25.46 -7.47 -8.85
C PHE A 236 -25.48 -8.86 -9.51
N GLY A 237 -25.42 -9.95 -8.76
CA GLY A 237 -25.49 -11.31 -9.31
C GLY A 237 -24.40 -11.64 -10.32
N SER A 238 -24.44 -12.87 -10.85
CA SER A 238 -23.41 -13.41 -11.74
C SER A 238 -23.89 -13.56 -13.20
N THR A 239 -25.00 -12.97 -13.60
CA THR A 239 -25.79 -13.40 -14.75
C THR A 239 -25.19 -13.07 -16.11
N THR A 240 -24.07 -12.38 -16.22
CA THR A 240 -23.58 -11.95 -17.52
C THR A 240 -22.09 -12.15 -17.67
N GLY A 241 -21.61 -13.25 -17.09
CA GLY A 241 -20.21 -13.49 -16.89
C GLY A 241 -19.32 -13.34 -18.10
N ASN A 242 -19.62 -13.96 -19.21
CA ASN A 242 -18.56 -14.16 -20.19
C ASN A 242 -18.60 -13.25 -21.41
N LEU A 243 -19.73 -13.01 -21.97
CA LEU A 243 -19.83 -12.21 -23.19
C LEU A 243 -20.96 -11.19 -23.11
N GLY A 244 -21.80 -11.30 -22.10
CA GLY A 244 -22.83 -10.33 -21.82
C GLY A 244 -22.25 -9.15 -21.06
N LEU A 245 -21.54 -8.34 -21.71
CA LEU A 245 -20.84 -7.17 -21.20
C LEU A 245 -21.65 -6.11 -20.45
N PRO A 246 -22.98 -6.22 -20.30
CA PRO A 246 -23.67 -5.17 -19.55
C PRO A 246 -23.43 -5.18 -18.05
N ASN A 247 -22.96 -6.27 -17.44
CA ASN A 247 -22.80 -6.29 -15.99
C ASN A 247 -21.42 -5.75 -15.55
N ALA A 248 -21.27 -4.45 -15.66
CA ALA A 248 -20.04 -3.75 -15.31
C ALA A 248 -19.50 -4.09 -13.90
N PRO A 249 -20.32 -4.16 -12.81
CA PRO A 249 -19.80 -4.48 -11.48
C PRO A 249 -19.21 -5.89 -11.37
N TYR A 250 -19.71 -6.86 -12.12
CA TYR A 250 -19.25 -8.24 -12.04
C TYR A 250 -17.82 -8.45 -12.56
N THR A 251 -17.39 -7.62 -13.50
CA THR A 251 -16.07 -7.74 -14.15
C THR A 251 -15.13 -6.59 -13.83
N ASP A 252 -15.53 -5.70 -12.92
CA ASP A 252 -14.73 -4.54 -12.53
C ASP A 252 -13.43 -4.97 -11.84
N THR A 253 -12.29 -4.73 -12.50
CA THR A 253 -10.99 -5.19 -12.03
C THR A 253 -10.40 -4.34 -10.90
N HIS A 254 -10.98 -3.17 -10.58
CA HIS A 254 -10.66 -2.46 -9.34
C HIS A 254 -11.13 -3.21 -8.09
N MET A 255 -12.20 -3.98 -8.22
CA MET A 255 -12.78 -4.77 -7.14
C MET A 255 -12.34 -6.24 -7.15
N LEU A 256 -12.03 -6.78 -8.34
CA LEU A 256 -11.56 -8.16 -8.48
C LEU A 256 -10.08 -8.27 -8.09
N TYR A 257 -9.73 -9.30 -7.33
CA TYR A 257 -8.36 -9.69 -7.03
C TYR A 257 -8.12 -11.16 -7.35
N LEU A 258 -6.87 -11.54 -7.62
CA LEU A 258 -6.51 -12.95 -7.71
C LEU A 258 -6.29 -13.51 -6.30
N SER A 259 -6.92 -14.63 -6.00
CA SER A 259 -6.92 -15.25 -4.67
C SER A 259 -6.82 -16.78 -4.76
N ASP A 260 -6.08 -17.36 -3.81
CA ASP A 260 -6.14 -18.81 -3.53
C ASP A 260 -7.60 -19.26 -3.43
N THR A 261 -7.96 -20.33 -4.12
CA THR A 261 -9.35 -20.83 -4.18
C THR A 261 -9.91 -21.23 -2.82
N THR A 262 -9.07 -21.74 -1.91
CA THR A 262 -9.49 -22.11 -0.56
C THR A 262 -9.77 -20.86 0.28
N TYR A 263 -8.88 -19.84 0.19
CA TYR A 263 -9.04 -18.59 0.93
C TYR A 263 -10.22 -17.77 0.39
N ASN A 264 -10.44 -17.78 -0.93
CA ASN A 264 -11.64 -17.22 -1.54
C ASN A 264 -12.91 -17.89 -0.98
N SER A 265 -12.93 -19.22 -0.91
CA SER A 265 -14.05 -19.98 -0.30
C SER A 265 -14.22 -19.67 1.18
N ASP A 266 -13.14 -19.56 1.94
CA ASP A 266 -13.16 -19.20 3.35
C ASP A 266 -13.71 -17.79 3.58
N ARG A 267 -13.41 -16.84 2.66
CA ARG A 267 -13.98 -15.51 2.69
C ARG A 267 -15.48 -15.56 2.38
N GLY A 268 -15.92 -16.29 1.35
CA GLY A 268 -17.33 -16.45 0.97
C GLY A 268 -18.04 -15.10 0.80
N ASN A 269 -19.21 -14.94 1.41
CA ASN A 269 -19.99 -13.69 1.38
C ASN A 269 -19.89 -12.88 2.70
N LYS A 270 -18.86 -13.14 3.50
CA LYS A 270 -18.68 -12.45 4.78
C LYS A 270 -18.30 -10.99 4.59
N PRO A 271 -18.81 -10.06 5.40
CA PRO A 271 -18.31 -8.70 5.41
C PRO A 271 -16.86 -8.65 5.89
N TYR A 272 -16.12 -7.67 5.38
CA TYR A 272 -14.83 -7.31 5.93
C TYR A 272 -15.03 -6.58 7.27
N ALA A 273 -14.45 -7.14 8.32
CA ALA A 273 -14.55 -6.60 9.65
C ALA A 273 -13.39 -7.07 10.52
N ASN A 274 -13.03 -6.31 11.54
CA ASN A 274 -12.11 -6.77 12.56
C ASN A 274 -12.66 -8.04 13.23
N CYS A 275 -11.82 -9.05 13.37
CA CYS A 275 -12.21 -10.39 13.71
C CYS A 275 -11.17 -11.00 14.64
N THR A 276 -11.30 -10.75 15.95
CA THR A 276 -10.32 -11.19 16.92
C THR A 276 -10.51 -12.67 17.30
N GLN A 277 -9.45 -13.30 17.77
CA GLN A 277 -9.51 -14.65 18.31
C GLN A 277 -10.51 -14.76 19.47
N ALA A 278 -10.58 -13.75 20.33
CA ALA A 278 -11.57 -13.69 21.42
C ALA A 278 -13.02 -13.61 20.91
N SER A 279 -13.24 -13.15 19.70
CA SER A 279 -14.56 -13.13 19.03
C SER A 279 -14.90 -14.46 18.35
N GLY A 280 -14.07 -15.50 18.50
CA GLY A 280 -14.27 -16.82 17.90
C GLY A 280 -13.78 -16.92 16.46
N CYS A 281 -12.84 -16.05 16.03
CA CYS A 281 -12.26 -16.10 14.70
C CYS A 281 -11.08 -17.06 14.64
N GLY A 282 -11.03 -17.87 13.59
CA GLY A 282 -9.93 -18.78 13.27
C GLY A 282 -8.90 -18.12 12.33
N GLU A 283 -7.63 -18.44 12.57
CA GLU A 283 -6.54 -17.95 11.73
C GLU A 283 -6.55 -18.61 10.35
N ARG A 284 -6.20 -17.81 9.34
CA ARG A 284 -5.82 -18.24 7.98
C ARG A 284 -4.45 -17.63 7.69
N VAL A 285 -3.41 -18.45 7.84
CA VAL A 285 -2.01 -18.02 7.75
C VAL A 285 -1.66 -17.53 6.34
N THR A 286 -0.75 -16.55 6.26
CA THR A 286 -0.13 -16.16 5.00
C THR A 286 1.21 -16.86 4.83
N GLU A 287 1.62 -17.08 3.58
CA GLU A 287 2.97 -17.53 3.27
C GLU A 287 3.96 -16.36 3.33
N VAL A 288 5.20 -16.64 3.69
CA VAL A 288 6.27 -15.63 3.60
C VAL A 288 6.66 -15.47 2.15
N ASN A 289 6.46 -14.29 1.58
CA ASN A 289 6.84 -13.96 0.23
C ASN A 289 7.19 -12.49 0.11
N ASN A 290 8.21 -12.14 -0.67
CA ASN A 290 8.65 -10.76 -0.88
C ASN A 290 8.88 -9.98 0.44
N GLY A 291 9.40 -10.64 1.46
CA GLY A 291 9.67 -10.05 2.77
C GLY A 291 8.43 -9.77 3.65
N ALA A 292 7.26 -10.24 3.23
CA ALA A 292 6.01 -10.06 3.97
C ALA A 292 5.27 -11.38 4.20
N GLY A 293 4.30 -11.39 5.11
CA GLY A 293 3.50 -12.57 5.46
C GLY A 293 4.10 -13.38 6.59
N GLY A 294 3.65 -14.62 6.74
CA GLY A 294 4.00 -15.54 7.81
C GLY A 294 3.12 -15.36 9.04
N GLY A 295 2.12 -16.26 9.20
CA GLY A 295 1.29 -16.32 10.38
C GLY A 295 2.07 -16.83 11.60
N SER A 296 1.65 -16.43 12.79
CA SER A 296 2.31 -16.81 14.05
C SER A 296 1.40 -17.53 15.04
N GLY A 297 0.13 -17.75 14.69
CA GLY A 297 -0.89 -18.26 15.63
C GLY A 297 -1.34 -17.23 16.66
N VAL A 298 -0.79 -16.02 16.63
CA VAL A 298 -1.09 -14.92 17.57
C VAL A 298 -1.75 -13.78 16.83
N TYR A 299 -2.93 -13.38 17.30
CA TYR A 299 -3.69 -12.27 16.76
C TYR A 299 -2.97 -10.92 16.98
N PRO A 300 -2.97 -10.00 15.99
CA PRO A 300 -3.41 -10.17 14.59
C PRO A 300 -2.37 -10.88 13.73
N GLY A 301 -1.10 -10.86 14.07
CA GLY A 301 0.01 -11.39 13.28
C GLY A 301 -0.03 -10.86 11.82
N ASN A 302 0.58 -11.61 10.92
CA ASN A 302 0.45 -11.40 9.47
C ASN A 302 -0.54 -12.39 8.86
N SER A 303 -1.71 -12.59 9.48
CA SER A 303 -2.69 -13.58 9.06
C SER A 303 -4.06 -12.95 8.81
N ASN A 304 -4.86 -13.63 7.99
CA ASN A 304 -6.28 -13.35 7.92
C ASN A 304 -6.99 -14.06 9.09
N TRP A 305 -8.13 -13.52 9.50
CA TRP A 305 -8.95 -14.10 10.55
C TRP A 305 -10.40 -14.22 10.09
N VAL A 306 -10.99 -15.40 10.29
CA VAL A 306 -12.28 -15.77 9.71
C VAL A 306 -13.23 -16.27 10.78
N LYS A 307 -14.46 -15.74 10.78
CA LYS A 307 -15.57 -16.21 11.59
C LYS A 307 -16.68 -16.74 10.70
N THR A 308 -17.12 -17.96 10.95
CA THR A 308 -18.31 -18.57 10.31
C THR A 308 -19.58 -18.20 11.09
N PRO A 309 -20.79 -18.36 10.49
CA PRO A 309 -21.06 -18.77 9.12
C PRO A 309 -20.83 -17.68 8.08
N ASP A 310 -21.18 -17.96 6.82
CA ASP A 310 -21.23 -16.96 5.76
C ASP A 310 -22.31 -15.89 6.02
N GLY A 311 -22.25 -14.78 5.25
CA GLY A 311 -23.16 -13.66 5.34
C GLY A 311 -22.88 -12.75 6.54
N ASN A 312 -23.88 -12.01 6.97
CA ASN A 312 -23.76 -10.94 7.96
C ASN A 312 -23.35 -11.37 9.37
N ALA A 313 -23.54 -12.64 9.75
CA ALA A 313 -23.12 -13.18 11.03
C ALA A 313 -21.63 -13.52 11.07
N GLY A 314 -21.02 -13.75 9.93
CA GLY A 314 -19.59 -14.00 9.78
C GLY A 314 -18.76 -12.73 9.71
N SER A 315 -17.46 -12.90 9.62
CA SER A 315 -16.49 -11.81 9.39
C SER A 315 -15.26 -12.37 8.71
N PHE A 316 -14.63 -11.54 7.89
CA PHE A 316 -13.31 -11.80 7.35
C PHE A 316 -12.42 -10.57 7.61
N GLN A 317 -11.38 -10.76 8.40
CA GLN A 317 -10.34 -9.76 8.57
C GLN A 317 -9.15 -10.13 7.69
N ALA A 318 -8.80 -9.25 6.76
CA ALA A 318 -7.60 -9.41 5.96
C ALA A 318 -6.32 -9.22 6.78
N TRP A 319 -5.22 -9.79 6.32
CA TRP A 319 -3.92 -9.58 6.92
C TRP A 319 -3.40 -8.15 6.68
N ASN A 320 -2.51 -7.69 7.55
CA ASN A 320 -2.21 -6.26 7.70
C ASN A 320 -1.79 -5.56 6.41
N LYS A 321 -1.01 -6.21 5.55
CA LYS A 321 -0.51 -5.59 4.29
C LYS A 321 -1.55 -5.55 3.16
N ARG A 322 -2.75 -6.09 3.37
CA ARG A 322 -3.83 -6.09 2.37
C ARG A 322 -5.15 -5.50 2.88
N LYS A 323 -5.14 -5.02 4.12
CA LYS A 323 -6.33 -4.38 4.69
C LYS A 323 -6.75 -3.15 3.92
N GLY A 324 -5.80 -2.27 3.66
CA GLY A 324 -6.02 -1.04 2.92
C GLY A 324 -6.49 -1.30 1.48
N ASP A 325 -5.80 -2.17 0.75
CA ASP A 325 -6.12 -2.54 -0.62
C ASP A 325 -7.59 -2.99 -0.75
N LEU A 326 -7.99 -3.94 0.12
CA LEU A 326 -9.34 -4.49 0.11
C LEU A 326 -10.41 -3.49 0.57
N ALA A 327 -10.07 -2.66 1.56
CA ALA A 327 -10.94 -1.57 1.98
C ALA A 327 -11.18 -0.59 0.82
N ARG A 328 -10.13 -0.12 0.15
CA ARG A 328 -10.23 0.80 -1.00
C ARG A 328 -10.99 0.19 -2.18
N ALA A 329 -10.87 -1.12 -2.40
CA ALA A 329 -11.64 -1.81 -3.42
C ALA A 329 -13.15 -1.80 -3.12
N VAL A 330 -13.55 -2.05 -1.87
CA VAL A 330 -14.96 -2.00 -1.47
C VAL A 330 -15.50 -0.57 -1.43
N LEU A 331 -14.73 0.37 -0.89
CA LEU A 331 -15.09 1.79 -0.85
C LEU A 331 -15.25 2.38 -2.25
N TYR A 332 -14.39 1.96 -3.20
CA TYR A 332 -14.54 2.31 -4.62
C TYR A 332 -15.90 1.84 -5.19
N MET A 333 -16.31 0.61 -4.90
CA MET A 333 -17.59 0.08 -5.40
C MET A 333 -18.78 0.92 -4.94
N ALA A 334 -18.78 1.40 -3.71
CA ALA A 334 -19.85 2.24 -3.17
C ALA A 334 -19.94 3.62 -3.85
N ILE A 335 -18.84 4.12 -4.42
CA ILE A 335 -18.87 5.39 -5.19
C ILE A 335 -19.08 5.12 -6.68
N ARG A 336 -18.49 4.04 -7.21
CA ARG A 336 -18.63 3.71 -8.64
C ARG A 336 -20.07 3.33 -9.01
N TYR A 337 -20.76 2.66 -8.12
CA TYR A 337 -22.09 2.11 -8.36
C TYR A 337 -23.13 2.74 -7.42
N GLU A 338 -23.59 3.93 -7.78
CA GLU A 338 -24.62 4.67 -7.06
C GLU A 338 -26.00 4.60 -7.78
N GLY A 339 -26.27 3.51 -8.48
CA GLY A 339 -27.48 3.33 -9.28
C GLY A 339 -27.41 4.03 -10.64
N GLY A 340 -28.56 4.15 -11.29
CA GLY A 340 -28.67 4.76 -12.60
C GLY A 340 -28.36 3.81 -13.75
N VAL A 341 -27.71 4.33 -14.79
CA VAL A 341 -27.38 3.56 -15.99
C VAL A 341 -25.94 3.80 -16.42
N HIS A 342 -25.33 2.76 -16.96
CA HIS A 342 -24.00 2.85 -17.54
C HIS A 342 -24.04 3.77 -18.78
N PRO A 343 -23.21 4.81 -18.84
CA PRO A 343 -23.34 5.87 -19.84
C PRO A 343 -23.12 5.41 -21.29
N THR A 344 -22.36 4.34 -21.50
CA THR A 344 -22.06 3.82 -22.85
C THR A 344 -23.03 2.71 -23.25
N THR A 345 -23.38 1.80 -22.33
CA THR A 345 -24.20 0.62 -22.66
C THR A 345 -25.70 0.82 -22.40
N GLY A 346 -26.09 1.82 -21.61
CA GLY A 346 -27.45 2.06 -21.19
C GLY A 346 -28.02 1.02 -20.21
N GLN A 347 -27.19 0.11 -19.71
CA GLN A 347 -27.61 -0.92 -18.76
C GLN A 347 -27.78 -0.34 -17.36
N SER A 348 -28.80 -0.80 -16.64
CA SER A 348 -28.98 -0.43 -15.23
C SER A 348 -27.81 -0.89 -14.39
N GLU A 349 -27.32 0.00 -13.54
CA GLU A 349 -26.27 -0.28 -12.57
C GLU A 349 -26.87 -0.36 -11.15
N PRO A 350 -26.32 -1.21 -10.27
CA PRO A 350 -26.78 -1.30 -8.89
C PRO A 350 -26.45 -0.04 -8.09
N ASP A 351 -27.20 0.19 -7.02
CA ASP A 351 -26.85 1.14 -5.95
C ASP A 351 -26.18 0.35 -4.82
N LEU A 352 -24.89 0.54 -4.63
CA LEU A 352 -24.07 -0.19 -3.66
C LEU A 352 -23.64 0.75 -2.53
N GLU A 353 -23.96 0.38 -1.31
CA GLU A 353 -23.73 1.20 -0.13
C GLU A 353 -22.88 0.46 0.92
N VAL A 354 -22.03 1.17 1.61
CA VAL A 354 -21.29 0.63 2.76
C VAL A 354 -22.00 0.98 4.07
N THR A 355 -21.95 0.06 5.04
CA THR A 355 -22.70 0.20 6.29
C THR A 355 -21.99 -0.46 7.46
N ASP A 356 -22.24 0.06 8.68
CA ASP A 356 -21.90 -0.63 9.94
C ASP A 356 -23.06 -1.48 10.46
N ASN A 357 -24.25 -1.36 9.86
CA ASN A 357 -25.40 -2.16 10.22
C ASN A 357 -25.38 -3.52 9.52
N ARG A 358 -24.89 -4.54 10.22
CA ARG A 358 -24.81 -5.91 9.70
C ARG A 358 -26.15 -6.48 9.22
N SER A 359 -27.28 -6.04 9.78
CA SER A 359 -28.60 -6.56 9.39
C SER A 359 -29.00 -6.17 7.96
N LEU A 360 -28.36 -5.15 7.39
CA LEU A 360 -28.58 -4.73 6.01
C LEU A 360 -27.71 -5.54 5.00
N ILE A 361 -26.68 -6.23 5.48
CA ILE A 361 -25.77 -7.01 4.63
C ILE A 361 -26.42 -8.38 4.38
N VAL A 362 -27.23 -8.45 3.33
CA VAL A 362 -28.01 -9.65 2.99
C VAL A 362 -27.86 -9.97 1.51
N ILE A 363 -27.95 -11.26 1.17
CA ILE A 363 -27.97 -11.70 -0.24
C ILE A 363 -29.22 -11.12 -0.90
N THR A 364 -29.00 -10.29 -1.92
CA THR A 364 -30.09 -9.58 -2.62
C THR A 364 -29.65 -9.13 -4.00
N SER A 365 -30.62 -8.97 -4.90
CA SER A 365 -30.47 -8.21 -6.14
C SER A 365 -31.21 -6.87 -6.09
N ALA A 366 -31.77 -6.49 -4.94
CA ALA A 366 -32.41 -5.20 -4.75
C ALA A 366 -31.39 -4.07 -4.62
N SER A 367 -31.83 -2.85 -4.86
CA SER A 367 -31.06 -1.61 -4.67
C SER A 367 -31.75 -0.74 -3.62
N PRO A 368 -31.02 -0.14 -2.67
CA PRO A 368 -29.58 -0.31 -2.46
C PRO A 368 -29.21 -1.67 -1.86
N ALA A 369 -28.01 -2.16 -2.17
CA ALA A 369 -27.42 -3.33 -1.57
C ALA A 369 -26.20 -2.94 -0.74
N TYR A 370 -25.95 -3.68 0.34
CA TYR A 370 -25.01 -3.27 1.38
C TYR A 370 -23.85 -4.22 1.57
N MET A 371 -22.67 -3.66 1.85
CA MET A 371 -21.46 -4.35 2.28
C MET A 371 -20.88 -3.61 3.49
N GLY A 372 -20.01 -4.25 4.23
CA GLY A 372 -19.43 -3.62 5.43
C GLY A 372 -18.18 -4.35 5.96
N LEU A 373 -17.67 -3.88 7.09
CA LEU A 373 -18.18 -2.75 7.91
C LEU A 373 -17.48 -1.44 7.54
N LEU A 374 -18.24 -0.36 7.38
CA LEU A 374 -17.70 0.94 6.97
C LEU A 374 -16.59 1.43 7.92
N SER A 375 -16.85 1.45 9.23
CA SER A 375 -15.88 1.94 10.22
C SER A 375 -14.58 1.13 10.22
N ASP A 376 -14.68 -0.20 10.08
CA ASP A 376 -13.50 -1.06 9.97
C ASP A 376 -12.73 -0.79 8.68
N MET A 377 -13.41 -0.65 7.54
CA MET A 377 -12.75 -0.38 6.25
C MET A 377 -12.07 1.00 6.23
N VAL A 378 -12.68 2.03 6.80
CA VAL A 378 -12.02 3.34 6.92
C VAL A 378 -10.80 3.26 7.84
N ALA A 379 -10.88 2.53 8.94
CA ALA A 379 -9.74 2.31 9.84
C ALA A 379 -8.62 1.49 9.15
N TRP A 380 -8.97 0.49 8.34
CA TRP A 380 -7.99 -0.30 7.58
C TRP A 380 -7.31 0.54 6.50
N HIS A 381 -8.07 1.33 5.78
CA HIS A 381 -7.56 2.29 4.80
C HIS A 381 -6.52 3.25 5.41
N GLN A 382 -6.78 3.76 6.62
CA GLN A 382 -5.87 4.65 7.33
C GLN A 382 -4.62 3.94 7.87
N ALA A 383 -4.78 2.67 8.31
CA ALA A 383 -3.69 1.88 8.88
C ALA A 383 -2.76 1.29 7.82
N ASP A 384 -3.24 1.09 6.60
CA ASP A 384 -2.54 0.51 5.46
C ASP A 384 -2.76 1.42 4.23
N PRO A 385 -2.03 2.56 4.16
CA PRO A 385 -2.17 3.51 3.07
C PRO A 385 -1.68 2.91 1.74
N PRO A 386 -2.08 3.49 0.58
CA PRO A 386 -1.65 3.01 -0.73
C PRO A 386 -0.14 2.91 -0.86
N ASP A 387 0.36 1.75 -1.24
CA ASP A 387 1.76 1.52 -1.53
C ASP A 387 2.08 1.59 -3.05
N ALA A 388 3.35 1.47 -3.40
CA ALA A 388 3.78 1.53 -4.80
C ALA A 388 3.19 0.41 -5.67
N ALA A 389 2.92 -0.76 -5.10
CA ALA A 389 2.32 -1.87 -5.83
C ALA A 389 0.85 -1.59 -6.14
N GLU A 390 0.12 -1.03 -5.18
CA GLU A 390 -1.28 -0.65 -5.39
C GLU A 390 -1.42 0.53 -6.37
N LEU A 391 -0.53 1.51 -6.31
CA LEU A 391 -0.47 2.59 -7.30
C LEU A 391 -0.21 2.03 -8.71
N ALA A 392 0.75 1.12 -8.87
CA ALA A 392 1.02 0.46 -10.15
C ALA A 392 -0.18 -0.35 -10.64
N ARG A 393 -0.87 -1.06 -9.74
CA ARG A 393 -2.11 -1.79 -10.03
C ARG A 393 -3.20 -0.86 -10.57
N ASN A 394 -3.39 0.30 -9.95
CA ASN A 394 -4.35 1.31 -10.38
C ASN A 394 -4.06 1.82 -11.81
N GLU A 395 -2.78 2.03 -12.15
CA GLU A 395 -2.35 2.40 -13.51
C GLU A 395 -2.64 1.31 -14.54
N VAL A 396 -2.35 0.05 -14.20
CA VAL A 396 -2.64 -1.10 -15.08
C VAL A 396 -4.13 -1.16 -15.38
N ILE A 397 -4.98 -1.10 -14.35
CA ILE A 397 -6.43 -1.17 -14.52
C ILE A 397 -6.94 0.05 -15.32
N TYR A 398 -6.44 1.24 -15.03
CA TYR A 398 -6.77 2.45 -15.78
C TYR A 398 -6.48 2.30 -17.28
N SER A 399 -5.35 1.70 -17.64
CA SER A 399 -4.96 1.49 -19.04
C SER A 399 -5.96 0.60 -19.81
N PHE A 400 -6.70 -0.24 -19.11
CA PHE A 400 -7.74 -1.09 -19.70
C PHE A 400 -9.14 -0.49 -19.54
N GLN A 401 -9.57 -0.22 -18.31
CA GLN A 401 -10.93 0.20 -18.00
C GLN A 401 -11.20 1.68 -18.25
N GLY A 402 -10.17 2.52 -18.27
CA GLY A 402 -10.28 3.96 -18.47
C GLY A 402 -10.79 4.72 -17.23
N ASN A 403 -10.97 4.05 -16.10
CA ASN A 403 -11.26 4.68 -14.82
C ASN A 403 -10.24 4.31 -13.74
N ARG A 404 -10.24 5.07 -12.66
CA ARG A 404 -9.27 4.95 -11.56
C ARG A 404 -10.00 4.73 -10.24
N ASN A 405 -9.34 4.08 -9.29
CA ASN A 405 -9.82 4.06 -7.92
C ASN A 405 -9.37 5.35 -7.21
N PRO A 406 -10.30 6.26 -6.86
CA PRO A 406 -9.95 7.56 -6.29
C PRO A 406 -9.31 7.45 -4.90
N PHE A 407 -9.54 6.37 -4.17
CA PHE A 407 -9.01 6.19 -2.82
C PHE A 407 -7.57 5.66 -2.82
N ILE A 408 -7.05 5.27 -3.98
CA ILE A 408 -5.62 5.00 -4.19
C ILE A 408 -4.90 6.29 -4.57
N ASP A 409 -5.47 7.11 -5.46
CA ASP A 409 -4.87 8.36 -5.91
C ASP A 409 -5.01 9.49 -4.89
N HIS A 410 -6.13 9.49 -4.14
CA HIS A 410 -6.55 10.49 -3.16
C HIS A 410 -7.04 9.82 -1.88
N PRO A 411 -6.13 9.20 -1.10
CA PRO A 411 -6.51 8.49 0.11
C PRO A 411 -7.24 9.39 1.13
N GLU A 412 -6.96 10.67 1.14
CA GLU A 412 -7.61 11.65 2.01
C GLU A 412 -9.13 11.80 1.79
N TRP A 413 -9.65 11.33 0.66
CA TRP A 413 -11.08 11.39 0.38
C TRP A 413 -11.89 10.24 1.01
N ALA A 414 -11.25 9.14 1.40
CA ALA A 414 -11.91 7.99 2.00
C ALA A 414 -12.25 8.24 3.49
N THR A 415 -13.31 8.96 3.74
CA THR A 415 -13.74 9.34 5.10
C THR A 415 -15.13 8.80 5.42
N ASN A 416 -15.43 8.58 6.71
CA ASN A 416 -16.79 8.24 7.13
C ASN A 416 -17.83 9.27 6.62
N ALA A 417 -17.46 10.55 6.64
CA ALA A 417 -18.36 11.63 6.17
C ALA A 417 -18.71 11.48 4.68
N LEU A 418 -17.81 11.00 3.85
CA LEU A 418 -18.08 10.74 2.43
C LEU A 418 -19.19 9.70 2.27
N PHE A 419 -19.03 8.55 2.92
CA PHE A 419 -19.94 7.40 2.75
C PHE A 419 -21.26 7.51 3.51
N THR A 420 -21.34 8.38 4.51
CA THR A 420 -22.59 8.67 5.24
C THR A 420 -23.30 9.91 4.74
N SER A 421 -22.73 10.63 3.78
CA SER A 421 -23.34 11.84 3.22
C SER A 421 -24.55 11.50 2.35
N ALA A 422 -25.59 12.30 2.44
CA ALA A 422 -26.72 12.19 1.53
C ALA A 422 -26.31 12.59 0.10
N LYS A 423 -26.92 11.96 -0.89
CA LYS A 423 -26.78 12.39 -2.29
C LYS A 423 -27.33 13.82 -2.43
N PRO A 424 -26.60 14.79 -3.01
CA PRO A 424 -27.09 16.16 -3.14
C PRO A 424 -28.20 16.25 -4.18
N ALA A 425 -29.14 17.19 -4.01
CA ALA A 425 -30.21 17.44 -4.97
C ALA A 425 -29.66 17.82 -6.36
N THR A 426 -28.52 18.49 -6.40
CA THR A 426 -27.79 18.82 -7.64
C THR A 426 -26.31 18.54 -7.45
N CYS A 427 -25.76 17.71 -8.34
CA CYS A 427 -24.33 17.44 -8.38
C CYS A 427 -23.62 18.59 -9.12
N GLN A 428 -22.79 19.33 -8.41
CA GLN A 428 -21.99 20.41 -8.98
C GLN A 428 -20.59 19.86 -9.29
N LEU A 429 -20.24 19.83 -10.55
CA LEU A 429 -18.88 19.54 -10.98
C LEU A 429 -18.02 20.80 -10.89
N ASN A 430 -16.72 20.62 -10.65
CA ASN A 430 -15.76 21.72 -10.53
C ASN A 430 -15.42 22.34 -11.89
#